data_b852738d15269ea7822e1dcbfa65154c
#
_entry.id   b852738d15269ea7822e1dcbfa65154c
#
_cell.length_a   1.000
_cell.length_b   1.000
_cell.length_c   1.000
_cell.angle_alpha   90.00
_cell.angle_beta   90.00
_cell.angle_gamma   90.00
#
_symmetry.space_group_name_H-M   'P 1'
#
loop_
_entity.id
_entity.type
_entity.pdbx_description
1 polymer ?
#
loop_
_entity_poly.entity_id
_entity_poly.type
_entity_poly.pdbx_seq_one_letter_code
_entity_poly.pdbx_strand_id
1 'polypeptide(L)'
;MSTWDFSAAGVNGLLNNTSKSKMKITMIPYEDIMRNEKNHYSIEDIESLAASISDVGLREPLEVKPLDDGQYMLIGGERRYTAIGQLRAEGNTQYDLVPCIVVDVQGIDLPLSDELKELYVLTTTNAEQREKTDYDLMLQVQNLSRIYTELKAARSPERYDS
;
A
#
# COMPACT_ATOMS: atom_id res chain seq x y z
N MET A 1 -2.68 24.25 15.57
CA MET A 1 -2.04 23.80 14.31
C MET A 1 -0.97 22.78 14.61
N SER A 2 -1.10 21.64 14.00
CA SER A 2 -0.09 20.61 14.16
C SER A 2 1.17 20.96 13.38
N THR A 3 2.32 20.85 14.02
CA THR A 3 3.61 21.00 13.35
C THR A 3 4.07 19.61 12.91
N TRP A 4 4.34 19.43 11.62
CA TRP A 4 4.81 18.15 11.12
C TRP A 4 6.28 17.96 11.46
N ASP A 5 6.57 16.82 12.07
CA ASP A 5 7.94 16.43 12.41
C ASP A 5 8.48 15.54 11.29
N PHE A 6 9.47 16.04 10.58
CA PHE A 6 10.11 15.32 9.47
C PHE A 6 11.38 14.58 9.89
N SER A 7 11.64 14.47 11.19
CA SER A 7 12.69 13.59 11.69
C SER A 7 12.32 12.12 11.46
N ALA A 8 13.28 11.21 11.55
CA ALA A 8 13.00 9.78 11.43
C ALA A 8 11.97 9.32 12.46
N ALA A 9 12.01 9.85 13.68
CA ALA A 9 11.04 9.53 14.73
C ALA A 9 9.64 10.05 14.37
N GLY A 10 9.54 11.25 13.82
CA GLY A 10 8.26 11.83 13.40
C GLY A 10 7.64 11.08 12.25
N VAL A 11 8.45 10.70 11.25
CA VAL A 11 7.98 9.89 10.12
C VAL A 11 7.48 8.53 10.60
N ASN A 12 8.21 7.87 11.49
CA ASN A 12 7.78 6.61 12.09
C ASN A 12 6.50 6.76 12.91
N GLY A 13 6.34 7.89 13.60
CA GLY A 13 5.11 8.21 14.32
C GLY A 13 3.90 8.33 13.40
N LEU A 14 4.08 9.00 12.27
CA LEU A 14 3.03 9.12 11.25
C LEU A 14 2.68 7.76 10.66
N LEU A 15 3.68 6.93 10.34
CA LEU A 15 3.49 5.58 9.85
C LEU A 15 2.71 4.73 10.85
N ASN A 16 3.09 4.79 12.11
CA ASN A 16 2.42 4.04 13.16
C ASN A 16 0.97 4.50 13.38
N ASN A 17 0.72 5.79 13.28
CA ASN A 17 -0.63 6.32 13.41
C ASN A 17 -1.54 5.91 12.25
N THR A 18 -1.01 5.92 11.04
CA THR A 18 -1.78 5.47 9.87
C THR A 18 -2.03 3.97 9.91
N SER A 19 -1.10 3.18 10.43
CA SER A 19 -1.26 1.73 10.53
C SER A 19 -2.14 1.29 11.69
N LYS A 20 -2.22 2.06 12.76
CA LYS A 20 -3.03 1.72 13.93
C LYS A 20 -4.48 2.16 13.84
N SER A 21 -4.79 3.15 13.02
CA SER A 21 -6.15 3.65 12.92
C SER A 21 -7.01 2.73 12.06
N LYS A 22 -7.72 1.83 12.70
CA LYS A 22 -8.82 1.05 12.11
C LYS A 22 -8.41 -0.05 11.13
N MET A 23 -7.49 -0.90 11.54
CA MET A 23 -7.18 -2.11 10.78
C MET A 23 -8.32 -3.12 10.92
N LYS A 24 -9.37 -2.95 10.14
CA LYS A 24 -10.45 -3.91 10.04
C LYS A 24 -10.23 -4.78 8.81
N ILE A 25 -10.14 -6.10 9.03
CA ILE A 25 -10.04 -7.04 7.92
C ILE A 25 -11.43 -7.27 7.36
N THR A 26 -11.58 -7.06 6.06
CA THR A 26 -12.81 -7.27 5.31
C THR A 26 -12.55 -8.34 4.26
N MET A 27 -13.46 -9.31 4.15
CA MET A 27 -13.38 -10.34 3.13
C MET A 27 -13.99 -9.78 1.84
N ILE A 28 -13.20 -9.67 0.80
CA ILE A 28 -13.59 -9.07 -0.47
C ILE A 28 -13.45 -10.09 -1.59
N PRO A 29 -14.47 -10.24 -2.46
CA PRO A 29 -14.34 -11.12 -3.62
C PRO A 29 -13.13 -10.73 -4.47
N TYR A 30 -12.33 -11.72 -4.86
CA TYR A 30 -11.12 -11.48 -5.66
C TYR A 30 -11.43 -10.66 -6.92
N GLU A 31 -12.57 -10.94 -7.56
CA GLU A 31 -12.98 -10.28 -8.79
C GLU A 31 -13.31 -8.79 -8.60
N ASP A 32 -13.59 -8.37 -7.38
CA ASP A 32 -13.86 -6.97 -7.06
C ASP A 32 -12.59 -6.17 -6.77
N ILE A 33 -11.44 -6.82 -6.76
CA ILE A 33 -10.15 -6.17 -6.52
C ILE A 33 -9.47 -5.91 -7.86
N MET A 34 -9.16 -4.64 -8.11
CA MET A 34 -8.48 -4.20 -9.33
C MET A 34 -7.01 -3.92 -9.05
N ARG A 35 -6.16 -4.31 -9.97
CA ARG A 35 -4.72 -4.03 -9.88
C ARG A 35 -4.44 -2.54 -10.02
N ASN A 36 -3.52 -2.04 -9.24
CA ASN A 36 -3.09 -0.65 -9.32
C ASN A 36 -1.91 -0.53 -10.32
N GLU A 37 -2.14 0.16 -11.42
CA GLU A 37 -1.13 0.37 -12.46
C GLU A 37 0.07 1.20 -11.99
N LYS A 38 -0.07 1.93 -10.89
CA LYS A 38 1.02 2.72 -10.30
C LYS A 38 2.01 1.87 -9.51
N ASN A 39 1.70 0.62 -9.29
CA ASN A 39 2.59 -0.29 -8.56
C ASN A 39 3.61 -0.87 -9.53
N HIS A 40 4.84 -0.38 -9.44
CA HIS A 40 5.96 -0.78 -10.30
C HIS A 40 6.96 -1.69 -9.60
N TYR A 41 6.62 -2.18 -8.39
CA TYR A 41 7.50 -3.07 -7.66
C TYR A 41 7.62 -4.43 -8.35
N SER A 42 8.77 -5.07 -8.15
CA SER A 42 9.05 -6.38 -8.68
C SER A 42 8.05 -7.43 -8.18
N ILE A 43 7.61 -8.30 -9.07
CA ILE A 43 6.72 -9.43 -8.75
C ILE A 43 7.45 -10.77 -8.91
N GLU A 44 8.75 -10.79 -8.63
CA GLU A 44 9.56 -12.02 -8.69
C GLU A 44 9.15 -13.00 -7.59
N ASP A 45 9.47 -14.27 -7.80
CA ASP A 45 9.23 -15.37 -6.86
C ASP A 45 7.75 -15.63 -6.53
N ILE A 46 6.87 -15.37 -7.48
CA ILE A 46 5.42 -15.55 -7.27
C ILE A 46 5.09 -17.03 -7.03
N GLU A 47 5.75 -17.95 -7.74
CA GLU A 47 5.51 -19.39 -7.57
C GLU A 47 5.82 -19.87 -6.15
N SER A 48 6.94 -19.42 -5.59
CA SER A 48 7.34 -19.73 -4.23
C SER A 48 6.35 -19.15 -3.22
N LEU A 49 5.91 -17.91 -3.43
CA LEU A 49 4.93 -17.25 -2.59
C LEU A 49 3.57 -17.95 -2.67
N ALA A 50 3.14 -18.34 -3.87
CA ALA A 50 1.89 -19.07 -4.06
C ALA A 50 1.91 -20.40 -3.34
N ALA A 51 3.02 -21.15 -3.41
CA ALA A 51 3.19 -22.39 -2.69
C ALA A 51 3.10 -22.18 -1.17
N SER A 52 3.73 -21.14 -0.66
CA SER A 52 3.67 -20.80 0.76
C SER A 52 2.24 -20.45 1.20
N ILE A 53 1.53 -19.67 0.42
CA ILE A 53 0.13 -19.30 0.70
C ILE A 53 -0.76 -20.57 0.68
N SER A 54 -0.52 -21.47 -0.25
CA SER A 54 -1.26 -22.73 -0.34
C SER A 54 -1.02 -23.60 0.90
N ASP A 55 0.22 -23.64 1.38
CA ASP A 55 0.60 -24.52 2.49
C ASP A 55 0.22 -23.98 3.86
N VAL A 56 0.47 -22.70 4.11
CA VAL A 56 0.31 -22.10 5.45
C VAL A 56 -0.73 -21.00 5.51
N GLY A 57 -1.32 -20.63 4.38
CA GLY A 57 -2.30 -19.56 4.30
C GLY A 57 -1.69 -18.19 4.11
N LEU A 58 -2.55 -17.23 3.85
CA LEU A 58 -2.17 -15.82 3.70
C LEU A 58 -1.93 -15.21 5.08
N ARG A 59 -0.71 -14.80 5.34
CA ARG A 59 -0.33 -14.26 6.65
C ARG A 59 -0.70 -12.80 6.84
N GLU A 60 -0.68 -12.04 5.75
CA GLU A 60 -0.97 -10.62 5.79
C GLU A 60 -2.07 -10.27 4.80
N PRO A 61 -3.10 -9.51 5.22
CA PRO A 61 -4.14 -9.09 4.31
C PRO A 61 -3.59 -8.20 3.20
N LEU A 62 -4.31 -8.13 2.09
CA LEU A 62 -4.06 -7.12 1.07
C LEU A 62 -4.54 -5.76 1.56
N GLU A 63 -4.03 -4.71 0.96
CA GLU A 63 -4.48 -3.36 1.25
C GLU A 63 -5.15 -2.78 0.01
N VAL A 64 -6.38 -2.32 0.17
CA VAL A 64 -7.21 -1.83 -0.92
C VAL A 64 -7.88 -0.54 -0.53
N LYS A 65 -8.26 0.25 -1.53
CA LYS A 65 -9.12 1.42 -1.33
C LYS A 65 -10.45 1.19 -2.06
N PRO A 66 -11.57 1.71 -1.52
CA PRO A 66 -12.85 1.60 -2.20
C PRO A 66 -12.90 2.48 -3.45
N LEU A 67 -13.56 1.98 -4.48
CA LEU A 67 -13.90 2.73 -5.70
C LEU A 67 -15.40 3.04 -5.72
N ASP A 68 -15.79 3.98 -6.55
CA ASP A 68 -17.18 4.47 -6.61
C ASP A 68 -18.20 3.41 -7.09
N ASP A 69 -17.73 2.41 -7.83
CA ASP A 69 -18.57 1.37 -8.42
C ASP A 69 -18.73 0.11 -7.54
N GLY A 70 -18.32 0.19 -6.28
CA GLY A 70 -18.36 -0.95 -5.36
C GLY A 70 -17.18 -1.90 -5.50
N GLN A 71 -16.24 -1.61 -6.37
CA GLN A 71 -14.98 -2.34 -6.51
C GLN A 71 -13.92 -1.72 -5.61
N TYR A 72 -12.77 -2.37 -5.56
CA TYR A 72 -11.65 -1.94 -4.73
C TYR A 72 -10.39 -1.91 -5.58
N MET A 73 -9.54 -0.92 -5.34
CA MET A 73 -8.23 -0.85 -5.98
C MET A 73 -7.16 -1.32 -5.01
N LEU A 74 -6.32 -2.22 -5.47
CA LEU A 74 -5.17 -2.72 -4.71
C LEU A 74 -4.16 -1.60 -4.53
N ILE A 75 -3.78 -1.33 -3.28
CA ILE A 75 -2.73 -0.35 -2.97
C ILE A 75 -1.53 -0.99 -2.31
N GLY A 76 -1.67 -2.15 -1.70
CA GLY A 76 -0.56 -2.91 -1.14
C GLY A 76 -0.80 -4.40 -1.26
N GLY A 77 0.28 -5.16 -1.37
CA GLY A 77 0.21 -6.61 -1.50
C GLY A 77 0.14 -7.13 -2.92
N GLU A 78 0.73 -6.44 -3.88
CA GLU A 78 0.74 -6.83 -5.29
C GLU A 78 1.24 -8.26 -5.51
N ARG A 79 2.33 -8.65 -4.83
CA ARG A 79 2.87 -10.00 -4.93
C ARG A 79 1.88 -11.04 -4.41
N ARG A 80 1.25 -10.77 -3.28
CA ARG A 80 0.23 -11.65 -2.68
C ARG A 80 -0.99 -11.75 -3.57
N TYR A 81 -1.44 -10.66 -4.12
CA TYR A 81 -2.55 -10.64 -5.07
C TYR A 81 -2.25 -11.50 -6.30
N THR A 82 -1.06 -11.34 -6.88
CA THR A 82 -0.63 -12.11 -8.05
C THR A 82 -0.54 -13.61 -7.71
N ALA A 83 0.00 -13.96 -6.55
CA ALA A 83 0.09 -15.34 -6.09
C ALA A 83 -1.30 -15.97 -5.89
N ILE A 84 -2.23 -15.23 -5.31
CA ILE A 84 -3.61 -15.67 -5.14
C ILE A 84 -4.26 -15.92 -6.51
N GLY A 85 -4.04 -15.03 -7.47
CA GLY A 85 -4.54 -15.18 -8.84
C GLY A 85 -4.02 -16.46 -9.49
N GLN A 86 -2.75 -16.79 -9.28
CA GLN A 86 -2.16 -18.02 -9.76
C GLN A 86 -2.82 -19.25 -9.13
N LEU A 87 -3.03 -19.24 -7.82
CA LEU A 87 -3.71 -20.34 -7.11
C LEU A 87 -5.13 -20.54 -7.62
N ARG A 88 -5.86 -19.45 -7.86
CA ARG A 88 -7.22 -19.53 -8.41
C ARG A 88 -7.22 -20.10 -9.83
N ALA A 89 -6.26 -19.72 -10.65
CA ALA A 89 -6.10 -20.28 -11.99
C ALA A 89 -5.82 -21.79 -11.98
N GLU A 90 -5.21 -22.29 -10.92
CA GLU A 90 -4.96 -23.71 -10.68
C GLU A 90 -6.16 -24.45 -10.09
N GLY A 91 -7.28 -23.76 -9.88
CA GLY A 91 -8.51 -24.34 -9.34
C GLY A 91 -8.68 -24.26 -7.82
N ASN A 92 -7.80 -23.56 -7.13
CA ASN A 92 -7.91 -23.35 -5.70
C ASN A 92 -8.98 -22.29 -5.39
N THR A 93 -10.04 -22.69 -4.67
CA THR A 93 -11.16 -21.80 -4.33
C THR A 93 -11.06 -21.18 -2.94
N GLN A 94 -9.99 -21.46 -2.21
CA GLN A 94 -9.81 -20.99 -0.83
C GLN A 94 -9.84 -19.45 -0.75
N TYR A 95 -9.38 -18.77 -1.80
CA TYR A 95 -9.29 -17.32 -1.86
C TYR A 95 -10.26 -16.69 -2.86
N ASP A 96 -11.45 -17.28 -3.03
CA ASP A 96 -12.54 -16.60 -3.73
C ASP A 96 -12.96 -15.34 -2.99
N LEU A 97 -12.85 -15.35 -1.66
CA LEU A 97 -12.88 -14.18 -0.80
C LEU A 97 -11.48 -13.95 -0.25
N VAL A 98 -10.98 -12.72 -0.36
CA VAL A 98 -9.63 -12.36 0.03
C VAL A 98 -9.67 -11.46 1.25
N PRO A 99 -8.91 -11.76 2.32
CA PRO A 99 -8.82 -10.86 3.45
C PRO A 99 -8.07 -9.58 3.06
N CYS A 100 -8.73 -8.45 3.24
CA CYS A 100 -8.20 -7.14 2.86
C CYS A 100 -8.38 -6.14 4.00
N ILE A 101 -7.46 -5.20 4.10
CA ILE A 101 -7.62 -4.00 4.90
C ILE A 101 -8.09 -2.90 3.94
N VAL A 102 -9.24 -2.32 4.21
CA VAL A 102 -9.75 -1.21 3.42
C VAL A 102 -9.14 0.09 3.95
N VAL A 103 -8.33 0.72 3.13
CA VAL A 103 -7.66 1.97 3.47
C VAL A 103 -8.46 3.12 2.88
N ASP A 104 -8.97 3.97 3.74
CA ASP A 104 -9.61 5.20 3.32
C ASP A 104 -8.58 6.32 3.32
N VAL A 105 -8.06 6.67 2.13
CA VAL A 105 -7.06 7.74 2.00
C VAL A 105 -7.61 9.10 2.39
N GLN A 106 -8.93 9.27 2.37
CA GLN A 106 -9.57 10.50 2.86
C GLN A 106 -9.40 10.66 4.37
N GLY A 107 -9.23 9.56 5.09
CA GLY A 107 -8.98 9.59 6.53
C GLY A 107 -7.53 9.85 6.91
N ILE A 108 -6.63 9.94 5.94
CA ILE A 108 -5.21 10.23 6.18
C ILE A 108 -5.03 11.75 6.32
N ASP A 109 -4.65 12.17 7.51
CA ASP A 109 -4.44 13.58 7.81
C ASP A 109 -3.00 14.01 7.46
N LEU A 110 -2.75 14.12 6.17
CA LEU A 110 -1.49 14.61 5.62
C LEU A 110 -1.79 15.68 4.56
N PRO A 111 -0.96 16.73 4.45
CA PRO A 111 -1.14 17.77 3.45
C PRO A 111 -0.67 17.30 2.07
N LEU A 112 -1.29 16.25 1.57
CA LEU A 112 -0.99 15.59 0.30
C LEU A 112 -2.27 15.48 -0.53
N SER A 113 -2.11 15.45 -1.86
CA SER A 113 -3.20 15.05 -2.75
C SER A 113 -3.57 13.58 -2.49
N ASP A 114 -4.77 13.17 -2.90
CA ASP A 114 -5.21 11.79 -2.76
C ASP A 114 -4.26 10.82 -3.47
N GLU A 115 -3.75 11.22 -4.65
CA GLU A 115 -2.77 10.43 -5.39
C GLU A 115 -1.49 10.19 -4.58
N LEU A 116 -1.00 11.22 -3.91
CA LEU A 116 0.22 11.10 -3.09
C LEU A 116 -0.03 10.38 -1.77
N LYS A 117 -1.23 10.48 -1.20
CA LYS A 117 -1.63 9.66 -0.05
C LYS A 117 -1.64 8.18 -0.41
N GLU A 118 -2.17 7.84 -1.58
CA GLU A 118 -2.17 6.47 -2.09
C GLU A 118 -0.74 5.97 -2.33
N LEU A 119 0.10 6.80 -2.94
CA LEU A 119 1.52 6.50 -3.13
C LEU A 119 2.24 6.31 -1.79
N TYR A 120 1.90 7.11 -0.79
CA TYR A 120 2.43 7.00 0.56
C TYR A 120 2.11 5.63 1.18
N VAL A 121 0.85 5.22 1.13
CA VAL A 121 0.44 3.92 1.66
C VAL A 121 1.16 2.79 0.92
N LEU A 122 1.18 2.85 -0.41
CA LEU A 122 1.84 1.85 -1.24
C LEU A 122 3.33 1.73 -0.89
N THR A 123 4.02 2.86 -0.78
CA THR A 123 5.46 2.89 -0.51
C THR A 123 5.77 2.34 0.89
N THR A 124 5.00 2.73 1.90
CA THR A 124 5.23 2.29 3.27
C THR A 124 4.89 0.82 3.47
N THR A 125 3.88 0.31 2.79
CA THR A 125 3.55 -1.11 2.81
C THR A 125 4.67 -1.94 2.20
N ASN A 126 5.19 -1.50 1.05
CA ASN A 126 6.29 -2.20 0.39
C ASN A 126 7.62 -2.09 1.14
N ALA A 127 7.78 -1.05 1.98
CA ALA A 127 8.99 -0.89 2.80
C ALA A 127 9.19 -2.04 3.79
N GLU A 128 8.15 -2.71 4.22
CA GLU A 128 8.19 -3.79 5.19
C GLU A 128 8.54 -5.16 4.57
N GLN A 129 8.58 -5.26 3.27
CA GLN A 129 8.93 -6.51 2.59
C GLN A 129 10.40 -6.86 2.82
N ARG A 130 10.65 -8.14 3.16
CA ARG A 130 12.00 -8.62 3.53
C ARG A 130 12.97 -8.67 2.37
N GLU A 131 12.50 -9.08 1.20
CA GLU A 131 13.35 -9.24 0.01
C GLU A 131 12.95 -8.19 -1.02
N LYS A 132 13.89 -7.33 -1.35
CA LYS A 132 13.72 -6.30 -2.37
C LYS A 132 14.87 -6.37 -3.35
N THR A 133 14.53 -6.20 -4.62
CA THR A 133 15.56 -6.02 -5.64
C THR A 133 16.13 -4.60 -5.56
N ASP A 134 17.27 -4.37 -6.17
CA ASP A 134 17.84 -3.03 -6.27
C ASP A 134 16.87 -2.06 -6.97
N TYR A 135 16.11 -2.57 -7.93
CA TYR A 135 15.07 -1.80 -8.61
C TYR A 135 13.95 -1.38 -7.64
N ASP A 136 13.48 -2.30 -6.81
CA ASP A 136 12.46 -2.02 -5.80
C ASP A 136 12.93 -0.94 -4.81
N LEU A 137 14.18 -1.04 -4.38
CA LEU A 137 14.78 -0.06 -3.47
C LEU A 137 14.88 1.32 -4.13
N MET A 138 15.28 1.36 -5.40
CA MET A 138 15.35 2.60 -6.17
C MET A 138 13.98 3.27 -6.28
N LEU A 139 12.94 2.50 -6.63
CA LEU A 139 11.57 3.01 -6.71
C LEU A 139 11.08 3.52 -5.36
N GLN A 140 11.37 2.80 -4.30
CA GLN A 140 11.00 3.20 -2.94
C GLN A 140 11.63 4.55 -2.58
N VAL A 141 12.92 4.72 -2.86
CA VAL A 141 13.62 5.98 -2.60
C VAL A 141 13.02 7.12 -3.42
N GLN A 142 12.75 6.89 -4.69
CA GLN A 142 12.14 7.91 -5.56
C GLN A 142 10.76 8.32 -5.05
N ASN A 143 9.94 7.36 -4.67
CA ASN A 143 8.58 7.63 -4.14
C ASN A 143 8.63 8.41 -2.83
N LEU A 144 9.49 8.01 -1.91
CA LEU A 144 9.67 8.71 -0.64
C LEU A 144 10.18 10.13 -0.85
N SER A 145 11.11 10.31 -1.78
CA SER A 145 11.63 11.64 -2.12
C SER A 145 10.52 12.56 -2.65
N ARG A 146 9.67 12.04 -3.53
CA ARG A 146 8.53 12.79 -4.07
C ARG A 146 7.54 13.18 -2.98
N ILE A 147 7.17 12.24 -2.12
CA ILE A 147 6.26 12.48 -1.00
C ILE A 147 6.85 13.53 -0.04
N TYR A 148 8.13 13.38 0.30
CA TYR A 148 8.83 14.30 1.18
C TYR A 148 8.88 15.72 0.62
N THR A 149 9.13 15.85 -0.67
CA THR A 149 9.16 17.14 -1.35
C THR A 149 7.81 17.86 -1.24
N GLU A 150 6.71 17.13 -1.46
CA GLU A 150 5.36 17.68 -1.35
C GLU A 150 5.01 18.07 0.09
N LEU A 151 5.38 17.24 1.07
CA LEU A 151 5.16 17.57 2.48
C LEU A 151 5.95 18.83 2.88
N LYS A 152 7.16 18.95 2.40
CA LYS A 152 8.00 20.12 2.67
C LYS A 152 7.43 21.38 2.04
N ALA A 153 6.94 21.29 0.81
CA ALA A 153 6.30 22.42 0.12
C ALA A 153 5.03 22.85 0.85
N ALA A 154 4.23 21.91 1.32
CA ALA A 154 3.01 22.20 2.08
C ALA A 154 3.31 22.88 3.42
N ARG A 155 4.47 22.60 4.01
CA ARG A 155 4.89 23.21 5.28
C ARG A 155 5.27 24.68 5.14
N SER A 156 5.67 25.11 3.96
CA SER A 156 6.20 26.47 3.75
C SER A 156 5.49 27.22 2.62
N PRO A 157 4.15 27.22 2.59
CA PRO A 157 3.43 27.84 1.47
C PRO A 157 3.54 29.34 1.41
N GLU A 158 3.79 29.97 2.51
CA GLU A 158 3.69 31.45 2.64
C GLU A 158 5.01 32.19 2.37
N ARG A 159 6.08 31.46 2.14
CA ARG A 159 7.39 32.10 1.90
C ARG A 159 7.47 32.91 0.63
N TYR A 160 6.52 32.71 -0.24
CA TYR A 160 6.58 33.22 -1.60
C TYR A 160 5.57 34.31 -1.86
N ASP A 161 4.82 34.67 -0.84
CA ASP A 161 3.90 35.79 -0.87
C ASP A 161 4.66 37.07 -0.51
N SER A 162 5.34 37.59 -1.46
CA SER A 162 5.94 38.92 -1.27
C SER A 162 5.41 39.86 -2.30
#